data_2be033289bf3eac3cda7d1347fc1fb2d
#
_entry.id   2be033289bf3eac3cda7d1347fc1fb2d
#
_cell.length_a   1.000
_cell.length_b   1.000
_cell.length_c   1.000
_cell.angle_alpha   90.00
_cell.angle_beta   90.00
_cell.angle_gamma   90.00
#
_symmetry.space_group_name_H-M   'P 1'
#
loop_
_entity.id
_entity.type
_entity.pdbx_description
1 polymer ?
#
loop_
_entity_poly.entity_id
_entity_poly.type
_entity_poly.pdbx_seq_one_letter_code
_entity_poly.pdbx_strand_id
1 'polypeptide(L)'
;MNRLSIMGILIISTAPLFAQAQPDPAKLKGDAQKVVSIIKDNKYKSQAYCQIIKLAGQIGVAQQEKDSKKEEALSREVFELEIKLGPEFISLVSRLKGLDPNSQQAQEIDSILAPLDDSCPD
;
A
#
# COMPACT_ATOMS: atom_id res chain seq x y z
N MET A 1 -22.48 -1.04 -37.45
CA MET A 1 -21.95 -2.30 -37.09
C MET A 1 -20.47 -2.23 -36.91
N ASN A 2 -19.82 -1.98 -38.01
CA ASN A 2 -18.37 -2.04 -37.98
C ASN A 2 -17.75 -1.05 -37.05
N ARG A 3 -18.42 0.03 -36.89
CA ARG A 3 -17.96 1.08 -36.04
C ARG A 3 -17.62 0.61 -34.66
N LEU A 4 -18.45 -0.26 -34.19
CA LEU A 4 -18.28 -0.77 -32.84
C LEU A 4 -16.96 -1.48 -32.68
N SER A 5 -16.61 -2.21 -33.70
CA SER A 5 -15.33 -2.91 -33.66
C SER A 5 -14.18 -1.96 -33.59
N ILE A 6 -14.30 -0.86 -34.26
CA ILE A 6 -13.26 0.13 -34.31
C ILE A 6 -13.02 0.70 -32.94
N MET A 7 -14.08 0.96 -32.22
CA MET A 7 -13.94 1.51 -30.90
C MET A 7 -13.26 0.54 -29.94
N GLY A 8 -13.62 -0.72 -30.10
CA GLY A 8 -12.95 -1.71 -29.30
C GLY A 8 -11.46 -1.73 -29.52
N ILE A 9 -11.07 -1.52 -30.76
CA ILE A 9 -9.66 -1.50 -31.09
C ILE A 9 -8.94 -0.35 -30.39
N LEU A 10 -9.57 0.80 -30.38
CA LEU A 10 -8.96 1.96 -29.74
C LEU A 10 -8.73 1.73 -28.27
N ILE A 11 -9.68 1.12 -27.62
CA ILE A 11 -9.55 0.82 -26.21
C ILE A 11 -8.40 -0.12 -25.98
N ILE A 12 -8.26 -1.10 -26.82
CA ILE A 12 -7.18 -2.07 -26.73
C ILE A 12 -5.83 -1.39 -26.83
N SER A 13 -5.70 -0.42 -27.71
CA SER A 13 -4.43 0.21 -27.92
C SER A 13 -3.95 0.98 -26.69
N THR A 14 -4.86 1.44 -25.85
CA THR A 14 -4.45 2.09 -24.61
C THR A 14 -4.17 1.11 -23.49
N ALA A 15 -4.75 -0.06 -23.55
CA ALA A 15 -4.57 -1.07 -22.50
C ALA A 15 -3.10 -1.41 -22.23
N PRO A 16 -2.25 -1.59 -23.22
CA PRO A 16 -0.85 -1.92 -22.97
C PRO A 16 -0.14 -0.90 -22.11
N LEU A 17 -0.52 0.36 -22.19
CA LEU A 17 0.11 1.38 -21.37
C LEU A 17 -0.18 1.18 -19.89
N PHE A 18 -1.41 0.82 -19.59
CA PHE A 18 -1.80 0.55 -18.21
C PHE A 18 -1.13 -0.71 -17.69
N ALA A 19 -1.01 -1.70 -18.54
CA ALA A 19 -0.36 -2.95 -18.15
C ALA A 19 1.10 -2.71 -17.75
N GLN A 20 1.76 -1.78 -18.41
CA GLN A 20 3.15 -1.46 -18.10
C GLN A 20 3.31 -0.78 -16.75
N ALA A 21 2.26 -0.10 -16.30
CA ALA A 21 2.29 0.60 -15.02
C ALA A 21 2.04 -0.33 -13.83
N GLN A 22 1.58 -1.54 -14.08
CA GLN A 22 1.27 -2.48 -13.01
C GLN A 22 2.54 -3.15 -12.50
N PRO A 23 2.68 -3.28 -11.17
CA PRO A 23 3.85 -3.97 -10.63
C PRO A 23 3.81 -5.46 -10.94
N ASP A 24 5.00 -6.04 -11.04
CA ASP A 24 5.15 -7.47 -11.22
C ASP A 24 4.70 -8.18 -9.94
N PRO A 25 3.72 -9.10 -10.00
CA PRO A 25 3.24 -9.78 -8.80
C PRO A 25 4.30 -10.50 -8.01
N ALA A 26 5.20 -11.20 -8.67
CA ALA A 26 6.26 -11.93 -8.00
C ALA A 26 7.23 -11.00 -7.30
N LYS A 27 7.57 -9.90 -7.94
CA LYS A 27 8.47 -8.92 -7.35
C LYS A 27 7.83 -8.23 -6.17
N LEU A 28 6.57 -7.86 -6.28
CA LEU A 28 5.85 -7.19 -5.21
C LEU A 28 5.77 -8.10 -3.97
N LYS A 29 5.49 -9.37 -4.17
CA LYS A 29 5.43 -10.35 -3.10
C LYS A 29 6.78 -10.49 -2.41
N GLY A 30 7.86 -10.57 -3.19
CA GLY A 30 9.21 -10.65 -2.65
C GLY A 30 9.60 -9.40 -1.87
N ASP A 31 9.20 -8.24 -2.38
CA ASP A 31 9.45 -6.97 -1.69
C ASP A 31 8.70 -6.92 -0.36
N ALA A 32 7.46 -7.41 -0.32
CA ALA A 32 6.69 -7.46 0.91
C ALA A 32 7.36 -8.37 1.94
N GLN A 33 7.83 -9.54 1.52
CA GLN A 33 8.54 -10.46 2.40
C GLN A 33 9.81 -9.84 2.96
N LYS A 34 10.54 -9.11 2.13
CA LYS A 34 11.76 -8.41 2.54
C LYS A 34 11.44 -7.34 3.58
N VAL A 35 10.39 -6.57 3.36
CA VAL A 35 9.97 -5.53 4.31
C VAL A 35 9.61 -6.14 5.65
N VAL A 36 8.87 -7.25 5.64
CA VAL A 36 8.51 -7.95 6.88
C VAL A 36 9.76 -8.34 7.65
N SER A 37 10.74 -8.90 6.97
CA SER A 37 12.00 -9.32 7.59
C SER A 37 12.74 -8.13 8.20
N ILE A 38 12.84 -7.05 7.47
CA ILE A 38 13.54 -5.84 7.93
C ILE A 38 12.88 -5.28 9.19
N ILE A 39 11.56 -5.19 9.19
CA ILE A 39 10.81 -4.63 10.33
C ILE A 39 10.89 -5.57 11.53
N LYS A 40 10.70 -6.84 11.29
CA LYS A 40 10.68 -7.84 12.36
C LYS A 40 12.01 -7.93 13.10
N ASP A 41 13.11 -7.76 12.39
CA ASP A 41 14.44 -7.87 12.96
C ASP A 41 14.90 -6.61 13.70
N ASN A 42 14.12 -5.53 13.63
CA ASN A 42 14.50 -4.25 14.24
C ASN A 42 13.37 -3.74 15.12
N LYS A 43 13.65 -3.69 16.43
CA LYS A 43 12.65 -3.30 17.41
C LYS A 43 12.09 -1.90 17.17
N TYR A 44 12.94 -0.95 16.80
CA TYR A 44 12.48 0.42 16.53
C TYR A 44 11.60 0.50 15.32
N LYS A 45 11.95 -0.25 14.28
CA LYS A 45 11.11 -0.30 13.07
C LYS A 45 9.78 -0.99 13.35
N SER A 46 9.80 -2.04 14.16
CA SER A 46 8.57 -2.71 14.55
C SER A 46 7.63 -1.78 15.29
N GLN A 47 8.16 -0.97 16.20
CA GLN A 47 7.37 0.02 16.93
C GLN A 47 6.82 1.09 15.99
N ALA A 48 7.65 1.56 15.05
CA ALA A 48 7.22 2.55 14.08
C ALA A 48 6.08 2.01 13.20
N TYR A 49 6.19 0.76 12.80
CA TYR A 49 5.17 0.12 12.00
C TYR A 49 3.83 0.06 12.76
N CYS A 50 3.87 -0.36 14.00
CA CYS A 50 2.67 -0.45 14.83
C CYS A 50 2.04 0.93 15.04
N GLN A 51 2.85 1.95 15.17
CA GLN A 51 2.34 3.31 15.31
C GLN A 51 1.67 3.78 14.01
N ILE A 52 2.22 3.42 12.86
CA ILE A 52 1.59 3.71 11.57
C ILE A 52 0.20 3.08 11.49
N ILE A 53 0.07 1.82 11.90
CA ILE A 53 -1.21 1.13 11.90
C ILE A 53 -2.23 1.87 12.76
N LYS A 54 -1.82 2.31 13.93
CA LYS A 54 -2.69 3.05 14.85
C LYS A 54 -3.11 4.39 14.24
N LEU A 55 -2.17 5.11 13.66
CA LEU A 55 -2.47 6.39 13.04
C LEU A 55 -3.36 6.23 11.82
N ALA A 56 -3.19 5.16 11.06
CA ALA A 56 -4.03 4.89 9.89
C ALA A 56 -5.50 4.75 10.31
N GLY A 57 -5.75 4.09 11.44
CA GLY A 57 -7.09 4.00 11.98
C GLY A 57 -7.66 5.36 12.36
N GLN A 58 -6.84 6.20 12.96
CA GLN A 58 -7.25 7.56 13.33
C GLN A 58 -7.52 8.43 12.10
N ILE A 59 -6.74 8.23 11.04
CA ILE A 59 -6.97 8.93 9.77
C ILE A 59 -8.35 8.56 9.21
N GLY A 60 -8.69 7.27 9.27
CA GLY A 60 -10.01 6.81 8.83
C GLY A 60 -11.14 7.51 9.57
N VAL A 61 -10.99 7.66 10.89
CA VAL A 61 -12.00 8.36 11.70
C VAL A 61 -12.06 9.86 11.31
N ALA A 62 -10.90 10.49 11.13
CA ALA A 62 -10.86 11.90 10.73
C ALA A 62 -11.54 12.12 9.39
N GLN A 63 -11.39 11.17 8.46
CA GLN A 63 -12.06 11.23 7.16
C GLN A 63 -13.57 11.13 7.30
N GLN A 64 -14.05 10.25 8.17
CA GLN A 64 -15.47 10.11 8.43
C GLN A 64 -16.06 11.38 9.06
N GLU A 65 -15.29 12.03 9.92
CA GLU A 65 -15.69 13.26 10.57
C GLU A 65 -15.47 14.50 9.69
N LYS A 66 -14.87 14.32 8.53
CA LYS A 66 -14.54 15.39 7.60
C LYS A 66 -13.64 16.45 8.23
N ASP A 67 -12.77 16.01 9.13
CA ASP A 67 -11.78 16.85 9.79
C ASP A 67 -10.48 16.82 8.99
N SER A 68 -10.39 17.68 7.99
CA SER A 68 -9.27 17.66 7.07
C SER A 68 -7.97 18.13 7.71
N LYS A 69 -8.02 19.00 8.70
CA LYS A 69 -6.82 19.45 9.40
C LYS A 69 -6.21 18.31 10.20
N LYS A 70 -7.05 17.54 10.89
CA LYS A 70 -6.61 16.40 11.68
C LYS A 70 -6.06 15.31 10.76
N GLU A 71 -6.75 15.06 9.64
CA GLU A 71 -6.30 14.08 8.65
C GLU A 71 -4.92 14.45 8.13
N GLU A 72 -4.71 15.72 7.79
CA GLU A 72 -3.44 16.19 7.27
C GLU A 72 -2.32 16.04 8.29
N ALA A 73 -2.58 16.42 9.55
CA ALA A 73 -1.60 16.29 10.62
C ALA A 73 -1.20 14.83 10.85
N LEU A 74 -2.18 13.93 10.88
CA LEU A 74 -1.92 12.50 11.07
C LEU A 74 -1.17 11.91 9.90
N SER A 75 -1.51 12.32 8.68
CA SER A 75 -0.83 11.85 7.48
C SER A 75 0.64 12.26 7.47
N ARG A 76 0.93 13.43 8.00
CA ARG A 76 2.31 13.92 8.10
C ARG A 76 3.10 13.08 9.09
N GLU A 77 2.49 12.72 10.22
CA GLU A 77 3.14 11.83 11.19
C GLU A 77 3.41 10.46 10.58
N VAL A 78 2.46 9.91 9.83
CA VAL A 78 2.65 8.64 9.14
C VAL A 78 3.83 8.73 8.19
N PHE A 79 3.92 9.80 7.44
CA PHE A 79 5.02 9.97 6.48
C PHE A 79 6.38 9.97 7.18
N GLU A 80 6.48 10.66 8.32
CA GLU A 80 7.72 10.67 9.09
C GLU A 80 8.11 9.28 9.59
N LEU A 81 7.12 8.49 10.00
CA LEU A 81 7.36 7.13 10.43
C LEU A 81 7.76 6.23 9.26
N GLU A 82 7.16 6.44 8.09
CA GLU A 82 7.55 5.71 6.89
C GLU A 82 9.01 5.94 6.53
N ILE A 83 9.48 7.17 6.70
CA ILE A 83 10.88 7.48 6.46
C ILE A 83 11.77 6.69 7.42
N LYS A 84 11.37 6.55 8.66
CA LYS A 84 12.12 5.74 9.64
C LYS A 84 12.16 4.27 9.28
N LEU A 85 11.13 3.77 8.61
CA LEU A 85 11.09 2.37 8.19
C LEU A 85 12.01 2.10 7.00
N GLY A 86 12.31 3.13 6.22
CA GLY A 86 13.29 3.02 5.15
C GLY A 86 12.67 3.00 3.76
N PRO A 87 13.55 3.09 2.74
CA PRO A 87 13.10 3.20 1.35
C PRO A 87 12.36 1.96 0.84
N GLU A 88 12.68 0.79 1.35
CA GLU A 88 12.00 -0.44 0.95
C GLU A 88 10.52 -0.40 1.32
N PHE A 89 10.23 0.09 2.53
CA PHE A 89 8.85 0.22 2.97
C PHE A 89 8.10 1.28 2.16
N ILE A 90 8.72 2.43 1.93
CA ILE A 90 8.12 3.51 1.14
C ILE A 90 7.80 3.03 -0.27
N SER A 91 8.74 2.31 -0.88
CA SER A 91 8.55 1.77 -2.22
C SER A 91 7.38 0.78 -2.26
N LEU A 92 7.30 -0.09 -1.26
CA LEU A 92 6.21 -1.06 -1.17
C LEU A 92 4.86 -0.38 -1.04
N VAL A 93 4.74 0.58 -0.12
CA VAL A 93 3.48 1.32 0.09
C VAL A 93 3.06 2.04 -1.18
N SER A 94 4.01 2.63 -1.88
CA SER A 94 3.74 3.33 -3.12
C SER A 94 3.15 2.41 -4.17
N ARG A 95 3.68 1.20 -4.28
CA ARG A 95 3.16 0.21 -5.21
C ARG A 95 1.80 -0.33 -4.80
N LEU A 96 1.58 -0.49 -3.49
CA LEU A 96 0.30 -0.99 -2.99
C LEU A 96 -0.84 -0.02 -3.29
N LYS A 97 -0.57 1.27 -3.33
CA LYS A 97 -1.58 2.26 -3.67
C LYS A 97 -2.12 2.09 -5.08
N GLY A 98 -1.35 1.47 -5.96
CA GLY A 98 -1.78 1.21 -7.33
C GLY A 98 -2.56 -0.08 -7.50
N LEU A 99 -2.68 -0.90 -6.45
CA LEU A 99 -3.40 -2.16 -6.54
C LEU A 99 -4.87 -1.99 -6.20
N ASP A 100 -5.70 -2.79 -6.87
CA ASP A 100 -7.09 -2.93 -6.50
C ASP A 100 -7.16 -3.64 -5.15
N PRO A 101 -7.76 -3.03 -4.11
CA PRO A 101 -7.82 -3.65 -2.78
C PRO A 101 -8.53 -5.00 -2.76
N ASN A 102 -9.39 -5.25 -3.74
CA ASN A 102 -10.14 -6.50 -3.81
C ASN A 102 -9.45 -7.56 -4.67
N SER A 103 -8.28 -7.25 -5.22
CA SER A 103 -7.57 -8.20 -6.06
C SER A 103 -6.93 -9.30 -5.24
N GLN A 104 -6.71 -10.45 -5.87
CA GLN A 104 -6.01 -11.56 -5.24
C GLN A 104 -4.60 -11.15 -4.82
N GLN A 105 -3.96 -10.34 -5.63
CA GLN A 105 -2.61 -9.85 -5.36
C GLN A 105 -2.58 -9.02 -4.07
N ALA A 106 -3.54 -8.13 -3.87
CA ALA A 106 -3.64 -7.34 -2.65
C ALA A 106 -3.85 -8.24 -1.43
N GLN A 107 -4.68 -9.27 -1.57
CA GLN A 107 -4.93 -10.21 -0.49
C GLN A 107 -3.67 -11.00 -0.11
N GLU A 108 -2.89 -11.38 -1.10
CA GLU A 108 -1.62 -12.08 -0.84
C GLU A 108 -0.65 -11.20 -0.08
N ILE A 109 -0.55 -9.93 -0.46
CA ILE A 109 0.33 -9.00 0.24
C ILE A 109 -0.15 -8.78 1.68
N ASP A 110 -1.45 -8.62 1.87
CA ASP A 110 -2.02 -8.48 3.21
C ASP A 110 -1.68 -9.68 4.08
N SER A 111 -1.73 -10.87 3.53
CA SER A 111 -1.38 -12.10 4.26
C SER A 111 0.09 -12.11 4.67
N ILE A 112 0.97 -11.58 3.82
CA ILE A 112 2.39 -11.49 4.13
C ILE A 112 2.63 -10.50 5.26
N LEU A 113 1.91 -9.38 5.27
CA LEU A 113 2.06 -8.34 6.27
C LEU A 113 1.32 -8.62 7.58
N ALA A 114 0.36 -9.53 7.55
CA ALA A 114 -0.48 -9.83 8.73
C ALA A 114 0.31 -10.17 9.99
N PRO A 115 1.41 -10.95 9.94
CA PRO A 115 2.18 -11.22 11.15
C PRO A 115 2.73 -9.98 11.82
N LEU A 116 3.03 -8.93 11.05
CA LEU A 116 3.47 -7.66 11.63
C LEU A 116 2.34 -6.99 12.39
N ASP A 117 1.14 -6.99 11.81
CA ASP A 117 -0.04 -6.40 12.46
C ASP A 117 -0.38 -7.15 13.75
N ASP A 118 -0.30 -8.47 13.71
CA ASP A 118 -0.60 -9.31 14.86
C ASP A 118 0.38 -9.11 16.00
N SER A 119 1.58 -8.67 15.72
CA SER A 119 2.60 -8.42 16.74
C SER A 119 2.43 -7.06 17.42
N CYS A 120 1.53 -6.22 16.92
CA CYS A 120 1.29 -4.91 17.51
C CYS A 120 0.42 -5.02 18.76
N PRO A 121 0.76 -4.31 19.84
CA PRO A 121 -0.10 -4.28 21.02
C PRO A 121 -1.37 -3.48 20.75
N ASP A 122 -2.45 -3.81 21.45
CA ASP A 122 -3.72 -3.11 21.32
C ASP A 122 -3.68 -1.70 21.90
#